data_bb1ce4e4e560273d6028dcd2b5fa02d9
#
_entry.id   bb1ce4e4e560273d6028dcd2b5fa02d9
#
_cell.length_a   1.000
_cell.length_b   1.000
_cell.length_c   1.000
_cell.angle_alpha   90.00
_cell.angle_beta   90.00
_cell.angle_gamma   90.00
#
_symmetry.space_group_name_H-M   'P 1'
#
loop_
_entity.id
_entity.type
_entity.pdbx_description
1 polymer ?
#
loop_
_entity_poly.entity_id
_entity_poly.type
_entity_poly.pdbx_seq_one_letter_code
_entity_poly.pdbx_strand_id
1 'polypeptide(L)'
;MTLIFTVILVALVFEYINGFHDTANSIATVVSTKVLTPRQAIILAASTNLCGALWGTAVAKTIASGLVDVKAVTSEVLVCALIGAIVWNLITWWFGMPSSSSHALVGGLCGATFAATHNNWNVIIWSLPSQEHWWLGKGVLWKVVVPMFTSPACGLVIGFVFMALLYVLLRNWRPALVNAIFGRLQLLSSASMGFMHGTNDAQKTMGIIALALVAGTASGGFDHLPKWLHFLYTPEPPKGEQLEIAVWIKVVCAMTMAAGTAAGGWRIIRTLGHKMVKLQPIHGFAAETTSALVILTATKLGIPVSTTHNISAAIMGVGAAKRLNAIKWTVVESMVWAWIFTIPMTGLFAYAAVRLLQAMGAMPD
;
A
#
# COMPACT_ATOMS: atom_id res chain seq x y z
N MET A 1 17.99 -6.67 21.35
CA MET A 1 17.19 -5.48 21.67
C MET A 1 17.42 -4.33 20.70
N THR A 2 18.62 -3.82 20.53
CA THR A 2 18.93 -2.69 19.64
C THR A 2 18.42 -2.90 18.21
N LEU A 3 18.60 -4.10 17.67
CA LEU A 3 18.14 -4.46 16.31
C LEU A 3 16.62 -4.39 16.14
N ILE A 4 15.84 -4.81 17.12
CA ILE A 4 14.37 -4.76 17.04
C ILE A 4 13.88 -3.31 17.05
N PHE A 5 14.46 -2.45 17.90
CA PHE A 5 14.18 -1.02 17.85
C PHE A 5 14.58 -0.40 16.50
N THR A 6 15.69 -0.86 15.90
CA THR A 6 16.08 -0.44 14.56
C THR A 6 15.05 -0.85 13.52
N VAL A 7 14.53 -2.09 13.56
CA VAL A 7 13.45 -2.53 12.67
C VAL A 7 12.22 -1.64 12.83
N ILE A 8 11.77 -1.40 14.07
CA ILE A 8 10.60 -0.55 14.31
C ILE A 8 10.83 0.86 13.77
N LEU A 9 12.00 1.46 14.03
CA LEU A 9 12.32 2.79 13.53
C LEU A 9 12.33 2.84 12.00
N VAL A 10 13.01 1.89 11.34
CA VAL A 10 13.08 1.84 9.87
C VAL A 10 11.70 1.55 9.27
N ALA A 11 10.87 0.72 9.93
CA ALA A 11 9.50 0.48 9.53
C ALA A 11 8.63 1.76 9.61
N LEU A 12 8.82 2.57 10.65
CA LEU A 12 8.13 3.87 10.77
C LEU A 12 8.66 4.88 9.73
N VAL A 13 9.95 4.87 9.42
CA VAL A 13 10.49 5.68 8.30
C VAL A 13 9.85 5.25 6.97
N PHE A 14 9.75 3.94 6.73
CA PHE A 14 9.03 3.41 5.56
C PHE A 14 7.57 3.87 5.54
N GLU A 15 6.87 3.82 6.68
CA GLU A 15 5.47 4.23 6.80
C GLU A 15 5.28 5.73 6.53
N TYR A 16 6.20 6.57 7.03
CA TYR A 16 6.21 8.00 6.73
C TYR A 16 6.40 8.26 5.22
N ILE A 17 7.35 7.53 4.60
CA ILE A 17 7.60 7.61 3.15
C ILE A 17 6.39 7.11 2.37
N ASN A 18 5.79 6.01 2.78
CA ASN A 18 4.54 5.50 2.22
C ASN A 18 3.43 6.56 2.29
N GLY A 19 3.25 7.20 3.44
CA GLY A 19 2.27 8.26 3.64
C GLY A 19 2.42 9.42 2.66
N PHE A 20 3.63 9.98 2.47
CA PHE A 20 3.81 11.08 1.53
C PHE A 20 3.86 10.64 0.07
N HIS A 21 4.39 9.47 -0.22
CA HIS A 21 4.44 8.92 -1.59
C HIS A 21 3.02 8.68 -2.12
N ASP A 22 2.18 8.05 -1.30
CA ASP A 22 0.86 7.61 -1.70
C ASP A 22 -0.27 8.61 -1.36
N THR A 23 0.05 9.78 -0.79
CA THR A 23 -0.90 10.90 -0.60
C THR A 23 -1.68 11.21 -1.88
N ALA A 24 -1.02 11.11 -3.03
CA ALA A 24 -1.62 11.36 -4.34
C ALA A 24 -2.85 10.49 -4.60
N ASN A 25 -2.88 9.28 -4.08
CA ASN A 25 -3.97 8.32 -4.28
C ASN A 25 -5.31 8.85 -3.72
N SER A 26 -5.25 9.63 -2.64
CA SER A 26 -6.42 10.18 -1.97
C SER A 26 -6.81 11.58 -2.47
N ILE A 27 -5.84 12.39 -2.95
CA ILE A 27 -6.12 13.80 -3.20
C ILE A 27 -5.84 14.29 -4.63
N ALA A 28 -5.18 13.52 -5.49
CA ALA A 28 -4.82 13.99 -6.83
C ALA A 28 -6.04 14.41 -7.65
N THR A 29 -7.13 13.69 -7.52
CA THR A 29 -8.41 13.94 -8.20
C THR A 29 -9.09 15.21 -7.69
N VAL A 30 -9.29 15.35 -6.37
CA VAL A 30 -10.00 16.48 -5.75
C VAL A 30 -9.23 17.80 -5.88
N VAL A 31 -7.89 17.75 -5.91
CA VAL A 31 -7.03 18.92 -6.19
C VAL A 31 -7.09 19.29 -7.67
N SER A 32 -7.06 18.30 -8.56
CA SER A 32 -7.07 18.53 -10.01
C SER A 32 -8.40 19.09 -10.50
N THR A 33 -9.51 18.69 -9.90
CA THR A 33 -10.85 19.21 -10.17
C THR A 33 -11.12 20.58 -9.51
N LYS A 34 -10.18 21.05 -8.66
CA LYS A 34 -10.27 22.30 -7.91
C LYS A 34 -11.46 22.36 -6.92
N VAL A 35 -11.95 21.21 -6.46
CA VAL A 35 -12.99 21.11 -5.42
C VAL A 35 -12.42 21.48 -4.07
N LEU A 36 -11.18 21.09 -3.79
CA LEU A 36 -10.42 21.50 -2.61
C LEU A 36 -9.12 22.21 -3.02
N THR A 37 -8.71 23.16 -2.20
CA THR A 37 -7.33 23.66 -2.26
C THR A 37 -6.35 22.57 -1.83
N PRO A 38 -5.09 22.63 -2.26
CA PRO A 38 -4.07 21.65 -1.85
C PRO A 38 -3.98 21.46 -0.34
N ARG A 39 -4.04 22.53 0.44
CA ARG A 39 -3.97 22.47 1.92
C ARG A 39 -5.19 21.76 2.51
N GLN A 40 -6.39 22.07 2.04
CA GLN A 40 -7.63 21.43 2.50
C GLN A 40 -7.63 19.94 2.15
N ALA A 41 -7.17 19.58 0.96
CA ALA A 41 -7.09 18.19 0.51
C ALA A 41 -6.11 17.37 1.39
N ILE A 42 -4.95 17.94 1.74
CA ILE A 42 -3.99 17.30 2.66
C ILE A 42 -4.61 17.08 4.05
N ILE A 43 -5.27 18.09 4.61
CA ILE A 43 -5.92 17.96 5.93
C ILE A 43 -6.97 16.85 5.89
N LEU A 44 -7.82 16.84 4.86
CA LEU A 44 -8.83 15.81 4.66
C LEU A 44 -8.17 14.41 4.59
N ALA A 45 -7.15 14.25 3.72
CA ALA A 45 -6.48 12.96 3.54
C ALA A 45 -5.75 12.50 4.82
N ALA A 46 -5.00 13.37 5.48
CA ALA A 46 -4.29 13.01 6.71
C ALA A 46 -5.27 12.58 7.81
N SER A 47 -6.38 13.29 7.98
CA SER A 47 -7.40 12.96 8.97
C SER A 47 -8.10 11.64 8.64
N THR A 48 -8.49 11.43 7.38
CA THR A 48 -9.18 10.21 6.97
C THR A 48 -8.26 9.00 6.93
N ASN A 49 -6.99 9.17 6.54
CA ASN A 49 -5.97 8.12 6.63
C ASN A 49 -5.74 7.69 8.08
N LEU A 50 -5.63 8.66 9.01
CA LEU A 50 -5.50 8.38 10.44
C LEU A 50 -6.65 7.52 10.94
N CYS A 51 -7.88 7.93 10.66
CA CYS A 51 -9.08 7.17 11.05
C CYS A 51 -9.11 5.79 10.40
N GLY A 52 -8.79 5.70 9.12
CA GLY A 52 -8.76 4.44 8.37
C GLY A 52 -7.70 3.47 8.89
N ALA A 53 -6.51 3.97 9.22
CA ALA A 53 -5.40 3.17 9.73
C ALA A 53 -5.71 2.49 11.08
N LEU A 54 -6.61 3.06 11.87
CA LEU A 54 -7.07 2.44 13.12
C LEU A 54 -8.11 1.33 12.90
N TRP A 55 -8.62 1.18 11.66
CA TRP A 55 -9.70 0.25 11.34
C TRP A 55 -9.17 -1.06 10.74
N GLY A 56 -9.37 -2.17 11.48
CA GLY A 56 -9.04 -3.50 10.99
C GLY A 56 -7.57 -3.89 11.10
N THR A 57 -7.28 -5.17 10.84
CA THR A 57 -5.94 -5.77 10.91
C THR A 57 -5.76 -6.93 9.93
N ALA A 58 -6.72 -7.18 9.03
CA ALA A 58 -6.71 -8.36 8.17
C ALA A 58 -5.50 -8.39 7.22
N VAL A 59 -5.11 -7.23 6.66
CA VAL A 59 -3.92 -7.11 5.80
C VAL A 59 -2.64 -7.27 6.61
N ALA A 60 -2.58 -6.70 7.83
CA ALA A 60 -1.42 -6.83 8.71
C ALA A 60 -1.12 -8.31 9.03
N LYS A 61 -2.15 -9.09 9.31
CA LYS A 61 -2.03 -10.53 9.56
C LYS A 61 -1.48 -11.28 8.34
N THR A 62 -1.91 -10.93 7.14
CA THR A 62 -1.39 -11.51 5.88
C THR A 62 0.10 -11.21 5.69
N ILE A 63 0.53 -9.99 5.96
CA ILE A 63 1.95 -9.60 5.86
C ILE A 63 2.78 -10.32 6.92
N ALA A 64 2.28 -10.42 8.15
CA ALA A 64 3.03 -10.99 9.27
C ALA A 64 3.26 -12.51 9.16
N SER A 65 2.41 -13.27 8.45
CA SER A 65 2.49 -14.74 8.45
C SER A 65 2.19 -15.41 7.12
N GLY A 66 1.91 -14.65 6.07
CA GLY A 66 1.34 -15.21 4.84
C GLY A 66 2.25 -15.20 3.61
N LEU A 67 3.43 -14.61 3.64
CA LEU A 67 4.27 -14.37 2.46
C LEU A 67 5.62 -15.11 2.50
N VAL A 68 6.24 -15.21 3.66
CA VAL A 68 7.53 -15.87 3.87
C VAL A 68 7.48 -16.75 5.12
N ASP A 69 8.37 -17.73 5.21
CA ASP A 69 8.52 -18.52 6.43
C ASP A 69 9.08 -17.63 7.55
N VAL A 70 8.30 -17.48 8.63
CA VAL A 70 8.66 -16.65 9.79
C VAL A 70 10.00 -17.05 10.38
N LYS A 71 10.35 -18.34 10.35
CA LYS A 71 11.62 -18.87 10.88
C LYS A 71 12.86 -18.40 10.09
N ALA A 72 12.66 -18.02 8.82
CA ALA A 72 13.72 -17.48 7.97
C ALA A 72 13.87 -15.95 8.08
N VAL A 73 13.03 -15.30 8.88
CA VAL A 73 12.99 -13.84 9.00
C VAL A 73 13.69 -13.41 10.28
N THR A 74 14.85 -12.78 10.14
CA THR A 74 15.58 -12.13 11.24
C THR A 74 15.35 -10.61 11.20
N SER A 75 15.76 -9.92 12.26
CA SER A 75 15.66 -8.45 12.33
C SER A 75 16.47 -7.77 11.21
N GLU A 76 17.65 -8.32 10.90
CA GLU A 76 18.53 -7.83 9.83
C GLU A 76 17.85 -7.97 8.46
N VAL A 77 17.21 -9.11 8.21
CA VAL A 77 16.44 -9.37 6.97
C VAL A 77 15.33 -8.32 6.82
N LEU A 78 14.60 -8.01 7.89
CA LEU A 78 13.54 -6.99 7.86
C LEU A 78 14.09 -5.58 7.59
N VAL A 79 15.22 -5.22 8.19
CA VAL A 79 15.88 -3.93 7.90
C VAL A 79 16.27 -3.84 6.43
N CYS A 80 16.91 -4.88 5.87
CA CYS A 80 17.29 -4.91 4.45
C CYS A 80 16.06 -4.84 3.52
N ALA A 81 14.99 -5.55 3.86
CA ALA A 81 13.73 -5.52 3.11
C ALA A 81 13.14 -4.11 3.06
N LEU A 82 13.09 -3.44 4.21
CA LEU A 82 12.58 -2.06 4.35
C LEU A 82 13.47 -1.07 3.60
N ILE A 83 14.80 -1.20 3.70
CA ILE A 83 15.74 -0.34 2.96
C ILE A 83 15.51 -0.47 1.46
N GLY A 84 15.37 -1.69 0.92
CA GLY A 84 15.07 -1.90 -0.49
C GLY A 84 13.77 -1.22 -0.93
N ALA A 85 12.73 -1.31 -0.12
CA ALA A 85 11.45 -0.65 -0.38
C ALA A 85 11.54 0.88 -0.28
N ILE A 86 12.24 1.41 0.73
CA ILE A 86 12.47 2.85 0.91
C ILE A 86 13.22 3.44 -0.28
N VAL A 87 14.33 2.82 -0.68
CA VAL A 87 15.16 3.30 -1.81
C VAL A 87 14.30 3.37 -3.08
N TRP A 88 13.53 2.33 -3.38
CA TRP A 88 12.67 2.34 -4.58
C TRP A 88 11.57 3.40 -4.50
N ASN A 89 10.89 3.54 -3.34
CA ASN A 89 9.86 4.57 -3.17
C ASN A 89 10.43 5.99 -3.33
N LEU A 90 11.63 6.25 -2.84
CA LEU A 90 12.29 7.55 -3.02
C LEU A 90 12.69 7.79 -4.47
N ILE A 91 13.21 6.79 -5.19
CA ILE A 91 13.53 6.88 -6.61
C ILE A 91 12.27 7.21 -7.41
N THR A 92 11.20 6.43 -7.25
CA THR A 92 9.96 6.63 -8.00
C THR A 92 9.29 7.97 -7.66
N TRP A 93 9.32 8.38 -6.39
CA TRP A 93 8.86 9.70 -5.98
C TRP A 93 9.68 10.83 -6.62
N TRP A 94 11.01 10.68 -6.70
CA TRP A 94 11.87 11.69 -7.32
C TRP A 94 11.52 11.92 -8.78
N PHE A 95 11.22 10.87 -9.51
CA PHE A 95 10.79 10.95 -10.91
C PHE A 95 9.29 11.26 -11.07
N GLY A 96 8.52 11.31 -9.97
CA GLY A 96 7.07 11.53 -9.97
C GLY A 96 6.31 10.38 -10.63
N MET A 97 6.86 9.17 -10.57
CA MET A 97 6.23 7.96 -11.08
C MET A 97 5.37 7.31 -9.99
N PRO A 98 4.06 7.18 -10.20
CA PRO A 98 3.19 6.49 -9.26
C PRO A 98 3.50 4.99 -9.24
N SER A 99 4.23 4.53 -8.23
CA SER A 99 4.55 3.13 -8.00
C SER A 99 3.78 2.57 -6.80
N SER A 100 3.97 1.31 -6.47
CA SER A 100 3.27 0.64 -5.38
C SER A 100 4.19 0.41 -4.18
N SER A 101 3.99 1.14 -3.11
CA SER A 101 4.68 0.90 -1.83
C SER A 101 4.41 -0.50 -1.27
N SER A 102 3.22 -1.07 -1.54
CA SER A 102 2.87 -2.44 -1.16
C SER A 102 3.73 -3.47 -1.85
N HIS A 103 3.85 -3.35 -3.18
CA HIS A 103 4.68 -4.27 -3.97
C HIS A 103 6.17 -4.06 -3.67
N ALA A 104 6.58 -2.82 -3.37
CA ALA A 104 7.93 -2.53 -2.93
C ALA A 104 8.28 -3.27 -1.64
N LEU A 105 7.39 -3.26 -0.65
CA LEU A 105 7.57 -3.97 0.61
C LEU A 105 7.65 -5.48 0.41
N VAL A 106 6.73 -6.05 -0.39
CA VAL A 106 6.72 -7.49 -0.66
C VAL A 106 7.97 -7.92 -1.43
N GLY A 107 8.37 -7.16 -2.47
CA GLY A 107 9.59 -7.43 -3.22
C GLY A 107 10.83 -7.39 -2.33
N GLY A 108 10.92 -6.37 -1.46
CA GLY A 108 11.99 -6.24 -0.47
C GLY A 108 12.03 -7.42 0.50
N LEU A 109 10.87 -7.81 1.05
CA LEU A 109 10.78 -8.94 1.99
C LEU A 109 11.21 -10.26 1.33
N CYS A 110 10.69 -10.57 0.15
CA CYS A 110 11.07 -11.76 -0.60
C CYS A 110 12.56 -11.77 -0.97
N GLY A 111 13.09 -10.64 -1.47
CA GLY A 111 14.49 -10.53 -1.88
C GLY A 111 15.48 -10.64 -0.72
N ALA A 112 15.18 -10.00 0.41
CA ALA A 112 16.01 -10.08 1.61
C ALA A 112 16.01 -11.51 2.19
N THR A 113 14.83 -12.13 2.33
CA THR A 113 14.70 -13.49 2.87
C THR A 113 15.39 -14.51 1.95
N PHE A 114 15.23 -14.36 0.62
CA PHE A 114 15.90 -15.20 -0.36
C PHE A 114 17.43 -15.12 -0.25
N ALA A 115 17.98 -13.91 -0.11
CA ALA A 115 19.42 -13.71 0.05
C ALA A 115 19.95 -14.31 1.35
N ALA A 116 19.24 -14.11 2.46
CA ALA A 116 19.64 -14.58 3.79
C ALA A 116 19.61 -16.10 3.93
N THR A 117 18.85 -16.79 3.09
CA THR A 117 18.71 -18.25 3.10
C THR A 117 19.48 -18.95 1.97
N HIS A 118 20.61 -18.37 1.55
CA HIS A 118 21.47 -18.92 0.50
C HIS A 118 20.72 -19.22 -0.82
N ASN A 119 19.82 -18.32 -1.22
CA ASN A 119 19.01 -18.43 -2.44
C ASN A 119 18.01 -19.61 -2.41
N ASN A 120 17.50 -19.96 -1.24
CA ASN A 120 16.47 -20.98 -1.10
C ASN A 120 15.08 -20.42 -1.40
N TRP A 121 14.49 -20.80 -2.53
CA TRP A 121 13.14 -20.37 -2.93
C TRP A 121 12.02 -20.95 -2.05
N ASN A 122 12.26 -22.02 -1.30
CA ASN A 122 11.24 -22.68 -0.48
C ASN A 122 10.83 -21.86 0.75
N VAL A 123 11.61 -20.85 1.12
CA VAL A 123 11.27 -19.94 2.23
C VAL A 123 10.20 -18.91 1.84
N ILE A 124 9.96 -18.74 0.54
CA ILE A 124 8.89 -17.90 0.04
C ILE A 124 7.63 -18.76 -0.08
N ILE A 125 6.57 -18.36 0.60
CA ILE A 125 5.28 -19.04 0.51
C ILE A 125 4.63 -18.64 -0.82
N TRP A 126 4.91 -19.43 -1.87
CA TRP A 126 4.42 -19.12 -3.21
C TRP A 126 2.91 -19.32 -3.34
N SER A 127 2.42 -20.48 -2.93
CA SER A 127 1.01 -20.83 -3.07
C SER A 127 0.62 -21.91 -2.07
N LEU A 128 -0.34 -21.58 -1.21
CA LEU A 128 -1.04 -22.55 -0.37
C LEU A 128 -2.51 -22.48 -0.75
N PRO A 129 -3.04 -23.51 -1.45
CA PRO A 129 -4.44 -23.51 -1.85
C PRO A 129 -5.35 -23.56 -0.63
N SER A 130 -6.48 -22.87 -0.69
CA SER A 130 -7.54 -22.99 0.31
C SER A 130 -8.38 -24.24 0.04
N GLN A 131 -8.82 -24.93 1.10
CA GLN A 131 -9.72 -26.07 0.99
C GLN A 131 -11.17 -25.64 0.65
N GLU A 132 -11.53 -24.39 0.99
CA GLU A 132 -12.89 -23.88 0.74
C GLU A 132 -13.07 -23.35 -0.69
N HIS A 133 -12.16 -22.45 -1.10
CA HIS A 133 -12.23 -21.81 -2.41
C HIS A 133 -10.85 -21.52 -2.95
N TRP A 134 -10.58 -21.85 -4.20
CA TRP A 134 -9.28 -21.66 -4.85
C TRP A 134 -8.77 -20.20 -4.84
N TRP A 135 -9.68 -19.21 -4.85
CA TRP A 135 -9.33 -17.78 -4.79
C TRP A 135 -9.01 -17.25 -3.38
N LEU A 136 -9.25 -18.03 -2.33
CA LEU A 136 -8.90 -17.70 -0.94
C LEU A 136 -7.53 -18.25 -0.53
N GLY A 137 -6.72 -18.68 -1.48
CA GLY A 137 -5.37 -19.20 -1.23
C GLY A 137 -4.48 -18.20 -0.48
N LYS A 138 -3.45 -18.72 0.19
CA LYS A 138 -2.41 -17.95 0.87
C LYS A 138 -1.14 -17.91 0.02
N GLY A 139 -0.21 -17.04 0.36
CA GLY A 139 1.08 -16.90 -0.30
C GLY A 139 1.13 -15.78 -1.35
N VAL A 140 2.32 -15.56 -1.87
CA VAL A 140 2.64 -14.47 -2.79
C VAL A 140 1.78 -14.50 -4.05
N LEU A 141 1.51 -15.68 -4.61
CA LEU A 141 0.68 -15.82 -5.82
C LEU A 141 -0.73 -15.25 -5.60
N TRP A 142 -1.42 -15.72 -4.55
CA TRP A 142 -2.83 -15.37 -4.31
C TRP A 142 -3.04 -14.01 -3.67
N LYS A 143 -2.09 -13.59 -2.82
CA LYS A 143 -2.22 -12.35 -2.05
C LYS A 143 -1.53 -11.15 -2.71
N VAL A 144 -0.61 -11.39 -3.67
CA VAL A 144 0.14 -10.31 -4.33
C VAL A 144 0.02 -10.38 -5.84
N VAL A 145 0.44 -11.49 -6.49
CA VAL A 145 0.52 -11.56 -7.95
C VAL A 145 -0.86 -11.49 -8.60
N VAL A 146 -1.82 -12.29 -8.15
CA VAL A 146 -3.19 -12.25 -8.69
C VAL A 146 -3.83 -10.87 -8.47
N PRO A 147 -3.83 -10.27 -7.25
CA PRO A 147 -4.37 -8.93 -7.03
C PRO A 147 -3.64 -7.81 -7.78
N MET A 148 -2.36 -7.98 -8.08
CA MET A 148 -1.58 -7.02 -8.88
C MET A 148 -2.20 -6.78 -10.26
N PHE A 149 -2.84 -7.79 -10.85
CA PHE A 149 -3.55 -7.68 -12.13
C PHE A 149 -5.05 -7.45 -11.95
N THR A 150 -5.69 -8.17 -11.02
CA THR A 150 -7.15 -8.12 -10.87
C THR A 150 -7.63 -6.81 -10.27
N SER A 151 -6.91 -6.23 -9.29
CA SER A 151 -7.30 -4.97 -8.66
C SER A 151 -7.33 -3.79 -9.64
N PRO A 152 -6.27 -3.51 -10.45
CA PRO A 152 -6.36 -2.46 -11.46
C PRO A 152 -7.35 -2.79 -12.59
N ALA A 153 -7.50 -4.05 -12.99
CA ALA A 153 -8.52 -4.44 -13.96
C ALA A 153 -9.93 -4.14 -13.46
N CYS A 154 -10.24 -4.48 -12.20
CA CYS A 154 -11.50 -4.09 -11.55
C CYS A 154 -11.66 -2.57 -11.49
N GLY A 155 -10.61 -1.82 -11.08
CA GLY A 155 -10.64 -0.37 -11.04
C GLY A 155 -10.98 0.23 -12.42
N LEU A 156 -10.34 -0.26 -13.47
CA LEU A 156 -10.57 0.22 -14.85
C LEU A 156 -11.98 -0.11 -15.33
N VAL A 157 -12.41 -1.36 -15.22
CA VAL A 157 -13.71 -1.82 -15.74
C VAL A 157 -14.86 -1.19 -14.96
N ILE A 158 -14.82 -1.24 -13.62
CA ILE A 158 -15.87 -0.66 -12.78
C ILE A 158 -15.91 0.87 -12.96
N GLY A 159 -14.75 1.53 -13.01
CA GLY A 159 -14.66 2.97 -13.26
C GLY A 159 -15.25 3.37 -14.61
N PHE A 160 -14.96 2.59 -15.67
CA PHE A 160 -15.55 2.80 -17.00
C PHE A 160 -17.07 2.63 -16.97
N VAL A 161 -17.57 1.51 -16.45
CA VAL A 161 -19.01 1.20 -16.40
C VAL A 161 -19.75 2.21 -15.54
N PHE A 162 -19.21 2.55 -14.37
CA PHE A 162 -19.83 3.52 -13.46
C PHE A 162 -19.92 4.91 -14.11
N MET A 163 -18.84 5.36 -14.77
CA MET A 163 -18.85 6.65 -15.46
C MET A 163 -19.79 6.66 -16.66
N ALA A 164 -19.83 5.57 -17.46
CA ALA A 164 -20.77 5.44 -18.57
C ALA A 164 -22.22 5.50 -18.09
N LEU A 165 -22.53 4.81 -16.98
CA LEU A 165 -23.85 4.90 -16.34
C LEU A 165 -24.21 6.32 -15.91
N LEU A 166 -23.27 7.04 -15.26
CA LEU A 166 -23.48 8.43 -14.88
C LEU A 166 -23.75 9.34 -16.11
N TYR A 167 -23.06 9.12 -17.23
CA TYR A 167 -23.33 9.86 -18.46
C TYR A 167 -24.73 9.59 -19.01
N VAL A 168 -25.20 8.36 -18.97
CA VAL A 168 -26.57 8.02 -19.41
C VAL A 168 -27.62 8.63 -18.49
N LEU A 169 -27.46 8.51 -17.18
CA LEU A 169 -28.41 9.01 -16.19
C LEU A 169 -28.52 10.54 -16.18
N LEU A 170 -27.37 11.23 -16.39
CA LEU A 170 -27.28 12.69 -16.27
C LEU A 170 -27.32 13.41 -17.63
N ARG A 171 -27.57 12.69 -18.73
CA ARG A 171 -27.52 13.26 -20.10
C ARG A 171 -28.38 14.51 -20.31
N ASN A 172 -29.50 14.60 -19.57
CA ASN A 172 -30.44 15.69 -19.66
C ASN A 172 -30.23 16.81 -18.61
N TRP A 173 -29.22 16.65 -17.73
CA TRP A 173 -28.97 17.61 -16.67
C TRP A 173 -28.08 18.75 -17.16
N ARG A 174 -28.32 19.96 -16.63
CA ARG A 174 -27.46 21.10 -16.91
C ARG A 174 -26.05 20.90 -16.36
N PRO A 175 -24.98 21.11 -17.15
CA PRO A 175 -23.59 20.91 -16.70
C PRO A 175 -23.24 21.65 -15.41
N ALA A 176 -23.78 22.86 -15.20
CA ALA A 176 -23.57 23.64 -13.99
C ALA A 176 -24.12 22.93 -12.74
N LEU A 177 -25.31 22.31 -12.85
CA LEU A 177 -25.91 21.55 -11.76
C LEU A 177 -25.11 20.28 -11.45
N VAL A 178 -24.69 19.55 -12.49
CA VAL A 178 -23.83 18.35 -12.33
C VAL A 178 -22.55 18.76 -11.61
N ASN A 179 -21.86 19.80 -12.03
CA ASN A 179 -20.62 20.24 -11.38
C ASN A 179 -20.85 20.67 -9.92
N ALA A 180 -21.94 21.32 -9.60
CA ALA A 180 -22.26 21.76 -8.24
C ALA A 180 -22.53 20.56 -7.30
N ILE A 181 -23.33 19.61 -7.78
CA ILE A 181 -23.66 18.39 -6.98
C ILE A 181 -22.43 17.50 -6.83
N PHE A 182 -21.76 17.16 -7.93
CA PHE A 182 -20.60 16.27 -7.89
C PHE A 182 -19.37 16.89 -7.26
N GLY A 183 -19.25 18.22 -7.22
CA GLY A 183 -18.25 18.89 -6.40
C GLY A 183 -18.43 18.61 -4.90
N ARG A 184 -19.66 18.57 -4.40
CA ARG A 184 -19.95 18.20 -3.01
C ARG A 184 -19.80 16.69 -2.76
N LEU A 185 -20.29 15.86 -3.67
CA LEU A 185 -20.16 14.41 -3.58
C LEU A 185 -18.70 13.96 -3.65
N GLN A 186 -17.86 14.70 -4.38
CA GLN A 186 -16.42 14.41 -4.46
C GLN A 186 -15.71 14.65 -3.12
N LEU A 187 -16.19 15.53 -2.26
CA LEU A 187 -15.64 15.63 -0.89
C LEU A 187 -15.83 14.33 -0.11
N LEU A 188 -17.01 13.72 -0.24
CA LEU A 188 -17.33 12.47 0.42
C LEU A 188 -16.53 11.30 -0.19
N SER A 189 -16.42 11.21 -1.52
CA SER A 189 -15.64 10.14 -2.16
C SER A 189 -14.15 10.27 -1.88
N SER A 190 -13.60 11.48 -1.84
CA SER A 190 -12.21 11.73 -1.47
C SER A 190 -11.94 11.35 -0.01
N ALA A 191 -12.85 11.70 0.91
CA ALA A 191 -12.77 11.27 2.31
C ALA A 191 -12.82 9.74 2.44
N SER A 192 -13.73 9.10 1.70
CA SER A 192 -13.85 7.63 1.66
C SER A 192 -12.59 6.98 1.09
N MET A 193 -12.02 7.55 0.03
CA MET A 193 -10.78 7.05 -0.57
C MET A 193 -9.61 7.18 0.40
N GLY A 194 -9.46 8.32 1.10
CA GLY A 194 -8.45 8.49 2.14
C GLY A 194 -8.63 7.50 3.28
N PHE A 195 -9.86 7.29 3.75
CA PHE A 195 -10.15 6.29 4.78
C PHE A 195 -9.76 4.86 4.33
N MET A 196 -10.16 4.46 3.12
CA MET A 196 -9.83 3.13 2.58
C MET A 196 -8.33 2.97 2.31
N HIS A 197 -7.65 4.03 1.88
CA HIS A 197 -6.20 4.06 1.72
C HIS A 197 -5.52 3.79 3.07
N GLY A 198 -5.86 4.54 4.13
CA GLY A 198 -5.34 4.32 5.48
C GLY A 198 -5.62 2.91 5.99
N THR A 199 -6.83 2.41 5.77
CA THR A 199 -7.24 1.06 6.19
C THR A 199 -6.43 -0.05 5.52
N ASN A 200 -5.98 0.10 4.29
CA ASN A 200 -5.16 -0.91 3.61
C ASN A 200 -3.67 -0.71 3.85
N ASP A 201 -3.17 0.51 3.68
CA ASP A 201 -1.74 0.77 3.57
C ASP A 201 -1.02 0.78 4.91
N ALA A 202 -1.59 1.38 5.96
CA ALA A 202 -0.97 1.35 7.29
C ALA A 202 -0.82 -0.07 7.87
N GLN A 203 -1.72 -0.97 7.51
CA GLN A 203 -1.67 -2.35 7.99
C GLN A 203 -0.44 -3.12 7.50
N LYS A 204 0.20 -2.71 6.41
CA LYS A 204 1.40 -3.37 5.87
C LYS A 204 2.59 -3.19 6.81
N THR A 205 2.82 -1.97 7.26
CA THR A 205 3.86 -1.67 8.26
C THR A 205 3.54 -2.26 9.62
N MET A 206 2.25 -2.26 10.03
CA MET A 206 1.82 -2.98 11.24
C MET A 206 2.18 -4.46 11.17
N GLY A 207 2.00 -5.09 10.01
CA GLY A 207 2.37 -6.49 9.77
C GLY A 207 3.87 -6.74 9.89
N ILE A 208 4.71 -5.85 9.36
CA ILE A 208 6.18 -5.95 9.49
C ILE A 208 6.63 -5.78 10.94
N ILE A 209 6.09 -4.81 11.67
CA ILE A 209 6.41 -4.62 13.09
C ILE A 209 5.97 -5.84 13.90
N ALA A 210 4.79 -6.37 13.66
CA ALA A 210 4.30 -7.57 14.32
C ALA A 210 5.17 -8.79 14.00
N LEU A 211 5.58 -8.97 12.75
CA LEU A 211 6.49 -10.03 12.33
C LEU A 211 7.85 -9.92 13.06
N ALA A 212 8.39 -8.70 13.16
CA ALA A 212 9.64 -8.45 13.89
C ALA A 212 9.53 -8.81 15.38
N LEU A 213 8.39 -8.48 16.01
CA LEU A 213 8.16 -8.79 17.42
C LEU A 213 8.00 -10.31 17.66
N VAL A 214 7.28 -11.00 16.78
CA VAL A 214 7.15 -12.47 16.84
C VAL A 214 8.51 -13.15 16.66
N ALA A 215 9.27 -12.76 15.63
CA ALA A 215 10.60 -13.29 15.38
C ALA A 215 11.56 -12.99 16.55
N GLY A 216 11.51 -11.79 17.11
CA GLY A 216 12.30 -11.38 18.28
C GLY A 216 11.93 -12.15 19.55
N THR A 217 10.64 -12.47 19.74
CA THR A 217 10.16 -13.30 20.86
C THR A 217 10.64 -14.74 20.70
N ALA A 218 10.50 -15.31 19.49
CA ALA A 218 10.89 -16.69 19.19
C ALA A 218 12.41 -16.93 19.33
N SER A 219 13.22 -15.91 19.09
CA SER A 219 14.69 -15.96 19.25
C SER A 219 15.16 -15.73 20.69
N GLY A 220 14.27 -15.57 21.68
CA GLY A 220 14.63 -15.28 23.08
C GLY A 220 15.10 -13.84 23.31
N GLY A 221 14.99 -12.96 22.30
CA GLY A 221 15.45 -11.58 22.40
C GLY A 221 14.73 -10.74 23.46
N PHE A 222 13.63 -11.26 24.00
CA PHE A 222 12.78 -10.59 24.99
C PHE A 222 12.74 -11.26 26.36
N ASP A 223 13.53 -12.31 26.61
CA ASP A 223 13.50 -13.08 27.87
C ASP A 223 13.90 -12.27 29.10
N HIS A 224 14.68 -11.20 28.92
CA HIS A 224 15.18 -10.34 30.00
C HIS A 224 14.65 -8.91 29.91
N LEU A 225 13.44 -8.71 29.40
CA LEU A 225 12.83 -7.38 29.27
C LEU A 225 12.48 -6.76 30.64
N PRO A 226 12.81 -5.48 30.86
CA PRO A 226 12.24 -4.72 31.97
C PRO A 226 10.70 -4.73 31.86
N LYS A 227 10.00 -4.72 33.01
CA LYS A 227 8.53 -4.78 33.06
C LYS A 227 7.80 -3.77 32.15
N TRP A 228 8.35 -2.58 32.01
CA TRP A 228 7.78 -1.52 31.18
C TRP A 228 7.91 -1.76 29.66
N LEU A 229 8.76 -2.70 29.22
CA LEU A 229 8.88 -3.13 27.82
C LEU A 229 8.15 -4.47 27.52
N HIS A 230 7.48 -5.06 28.50
CA HIS A 230 6.77 -6.33 28.33
C HIS A 230 5.69 -6.28 27.23
N PHE A 231 5.21 -5.10 26.84
CA PHE A 231 4.28 -4.91 25.73
C PHE A 231 4.86 -5.26 24.35
N LEU A 232 6.19 -5.41 24.25
CA LEU A 232 6.87 -5.85 23.02
C LEU A 232 6.86 -7.38 22.87
N TYR A 233 6.67 -8.11 23.97
CA TYR A 233 6.62 -9.57 23.95
C TYR A 233 5.38 -10.04 23.18
N THR A 234 5.60 -10.70 22.05
CA THR A 234 4.53 -11.13 21.14
C THR A 234 4.79 -12.60 20.79
N PRO A 235 4.18 -13.56 21.51
CA PRO A 235 4.36 -14.98 21.22
C PRO A 235 3.72 -15.35 19.87
N GLU A 236 4.26 -16.40 19.25
CA GLU A 236 3.63 -16.97 18.07
C GLU A 236 2.24 -17.52 18.43
N PRO A 237 1.20 -17.18 17.66
CA PRO A 237 -0.15 -17.65 17.98
C PRO A 237 -0.25 -19.18 17.86
N PRO A 238 -1.09 -19.84 18.67
CA PRO A 238 -1.36 -21.27 18.55
C PRO A 238 -1.82 -21.64 17.12
N LYS A 239 -1.56 -22.89 16.70
CA LYS A 239 -2.00 -23.36 15.39
C LYS A 239 -3.50 -23.17 15.20
N GLY A 240 -3.87 -22.41 14.15
CA GLY A 240 -5.27 -22.10 13.81
C GLY A 240 -5.74 -20.73 14.28
N GLU A 241 -5.03 -20.09 15.20
CA GLU A 241 -5.32 -18.72 15.61
C GLU A 241 -4.58 -17.69 14.78
N GLN A 242 -5.14 -16.49 14.70
CA GLN A 242 -4.52 -15.39 13.96
C GLN A 242 -3.77 -14.47 14.91
N LEU A 243 -2.60 -13.99 14.47
CA LEU A 243 -1.83 -13.01 15.22
C LEU A 243 -2.66 -11.74 15.51
N GLU A 244 -2.72 -11.34 16.77
CA GLU A 244 -3.33 -10.08 17.18
C GLU A 244 -2.32 -8.94 17.07
N ILE A 245 -2.76 -7.84 16.44
CA ILE A 245 -1.94 -6.63 16.30
C ILE A 245 -2.21 -5.72 17.49
N ALA A 246 -1.20 -5.46 18.29
CA ALA A 246 -1.30 -4.61 19.48
C ALA A 246 -1.76 -3.19 19.13
N VAL A 247 -2.55 -2.58 20.02
CA VAL A 247 -3.13 -1.24 19.80
C VAL A 247 -2.06 -0.17 19.60
N TRP A 248 -0.95 -0.23 20.33
CA TRP A 248 0.13 0.74 20.19
C TRP A 248 0.75 0.74 18.78
N ILE A 249 0.87 -0.44 18.13
CA ILE A 249 1.36 -0.56 16.75
C ILE A 249 0.41 0.17 15.80
N LYS A 250 -0.90 -0.03 15.96
CA LYS A 250 -1.91 0.66 15.15
C LYS A 250 -1.81 2.17 15.30
N VAL A 251 -1.72 2.66 16.53
CA VAL A 251 -1.66 4.10 16.82
C VAL A 251 -0.40 4.73 16.22
N VAL A 252 0.77 4.12 16.46
CA VAL A 252 2.04 4.67 15.98
C VAL A 252 2.11 4.65 14.44
N CYS A 253 1.71 3.57 13.79
CA CYS A 253 1.64 3.50 12.32
C CYS A 253 0.64 4.52 11.75
N ALA A 254 -0.56 4.63 12.35
CA ALA A 254 -1.57 5.58 11.91
C ALA A 254 -1.10 7.03 12.00
N MET A 255 -0.46 7.41 13.09
CA MET A 255 0.11 8.75 13.28
C MET A 255 1.25 9.02 12.30
N THR A 256 2.14 8.05 12.10
CA THR A 256 3.27 8.17 11.19
C THR A 256 2.81 8.31 9.73
N MET A 257 1.83 7.51 9.31
CA MET A 257 1.22 7.61 7.98
C MET A 257 0.54 8.97 7.78
N ALA A 258 -0.23 9.44 8.76
CA ALA A 258 -0.88 10.74 8.69
C ALA A 258 0.13 11.89 8.61
N ALA A 259 1.24 11.81 9.35
CA ALA A 259 2.33 12.77 9.27
C ALA A 259 3.00 12.75 7.89
N GLY A 260 3.26 11.57 7.30
CA GLY A 260 3.75 11.43 5.94
C GLY A 260 2.77 12.02 4.92
N THR A 261 1.47 11.71 5.04
CA THR A 261 0.41 12.28 4.20
C THR A 261 0.39 13.81 4.29
N ALA A 262 0.59 14.37 5.48
CA ALA A 262 0.64 15.82 5.68
C ALA A 262 1.85 16.49 4.99
N ALA A 263 2.96 15.78 4.79
CA ALA A 263 4.09 16.28 4.01
C ALA A 263 3.78 16.42 2.51
N GLY A 264 2.88 15.60 1.98
CA GLY A 264 2.32 15.67 0.62
C GLY A 264 3.27 15.21 -0.48
N GLY A 265 2.77 14.40 -1.40
CA GLY A 265 3.51 13.84 -2.55
C GLY A 265 3.32 14.65 -3.85
N TRP A 266 3.67 15.93 -3.87
CA TRP A 266 3.31 16.88 -4.96
C TRP A 266 3.74 16.42 -6.36
N ARG A 267 4.86 15.70 -6.50
CA ARG A 267 5.33 15.21 -7.80
C ARG A 267 4.38 14.18 -8.39
N ILE A 268 3.91 13.24 -7.55
CA ILE A 268 2.98 12.18 -7.96
C ILE A 268 1.56 12.74 -8.11
N ILE A 269 1.13 13.67 -7.23
CA ILE A 269 -0.15 14.39 -7.35
C ILE A 269 -0.27 15.06 -8.72
N ARG A 270 0.79 15.73 -9.18
CA ARG A 270 0.82 16.35 -10.51
C ARG A 270 0.69 15.31 -11.64
N THR A 271 1.29 14.15 -11.51
CA THR A 271 1.22 13.09 -12.52
C THR A 271 -0.20 12.53 -12.63
N LEU A 272 -0.79 12.08 -11.51
CA LEU A 272 -2.12 11.48 -11.49
C LEU A 272 -3.23 12.50 -11.76
N GLY A 273 -3.15 13.68 -11.15
CA GLY A 273 -4.22 14.68 -11.22
C GLY A 273 -4.22 15.50 -12.49
N HIS A 274 -3.06 15.78 -13.11
CA HIS A 274 -2.99 16.73 -14.22
C HIS A 274 -2.40 16.18 -15.51
N LYS A 275 -1.50 15.17 -15.42
CA LYS A 275 -0.80 14.68 -16.62
C LYS A 275 -1.53 13.54 -17.31
N MET A 276 -2.29 12.70 -16.60
CA MET A 276 -2.88 11.47 -17.13
C MET A 276 -4.19 11.73 -17.88
N VAL A 277 -5.17 12.34 -17.23
CA VAL A 277 -6.51 12.65 -17.77
C VAL A 277 -6.96 14.01 -17.25
N LYS A 278 -7.65 14.78 -18.10
CA LYS A 278 -8.29 16.05 -17.67
C LYS A 278 -9.61 15.75 -16.96
N LEU A 279 -9.64 15.89 -15.65
CA LEU A 279 -10.76 15.53 -14.79
C LEU A 279 -11.72 16.73 -14.54
N GLN A 280 -12.99 16.40 -14.34
CA GLN A 280 -14.06 17.24 -13.78
C GLN A 280 -14.53 16.61 -12.46
N PRO A 281 -15.30 17.31 -11.59
CA PRO A 281 -15.76 16.77 -10.32
C PRO A 281 -16.47 15.42 -10.41
N ILE A 282 -17.32 15.20 -11.41
CA ILE A 282 -18.00 13.93 -11.66
C ILE A 282 -17.00 12.78 -11.96
N HIS A 283 -15.92 13.08 -12.69
CA HIS A 283 -14.88 12.10 -12.99
C HIS A 283 -14.09 11.71 -11.73
N GLY A 284 -13.74 12.71 -10.90
CA GLY A 284 -13.07 12.50 -9.62
C GLY A 284 -13.93 11.66 -8.69
N PHE A 285 -15.20 12.02 -8.53
CA PHE A 285 -16.17 11.24 -7.75
C PHE A 285 -16.24 9.78 -8.20
N ALA A 286 -16.38 9.54 -9.51
CA ALA A 286 -16.49 8.19 -10.04
C ALA A 286 -15.21 7.35 -9.81
N ALA A 287 -14.04 7.93 -10.03
CA ALA A 287 -12.76 7.25 -9.85
C ALA A 287 -12.50 6.92 -8.36
N GLU A 288 -12.70 7.89 -7.47
CA GLU A 288 -12.51 7.74 -6.02
C GLU A 288 -13.48 6.71 -5.43
N THR A 289 -14.79 6.78 -5.80
CA THR A 289 -15.80 5.83 -5.32
C THR A 289 -15.48 4.41 -5.78
N THR A 290 -15.14 4.24 -7.06
CA THR A 290 -14.74 2.94 -7.62
C THR A 290 -13.55 2.38 -6.86
N SER A 291 -12.50 3.20 -6.68
CA SER A 291 -11.28 2.78 -6.03
C SER A 291 -11.51 2.43 -4.57
N ALA A 292 -12.27 3.24 -3.84
CA ALA A 292 -12.61 2.98 -2.44
C ALA A 292 -13.34 1.65 -2.26
N LEU A 293 -14.29 1.31 -3.15
CA LEU A 293 -15.02 0.04 -3.11
C LEU A 293 -14.11 -1.17 -3.38
N VAL A 294 -13.22 -1.09 -4.36
CA VAL A 294 -12.28 -2.17 -4.66
C VAL A 294 -11.30 -2.38 -3.51
N ILE A 295 -10.76 -1.30 -2.93
CA ILE A 295 -9.85 -1.38 -1.78
C ILE A 295 -10.56 -1.93 -0.55
N LEU A 296 -11.80 -1.51 -0.28
CA LEU A 296 -12.62 -2.04 0.82
C LEU A 296 -12.78 -3.57 0.72
N THR A 297 -13.14 -4.05 -0.47
CA THR A 297 -13.32 -5.48 -0.73
C THR A 297 -12.01 -6.24 -0.52
N ALA A 298 -10.91 -5.74 -1.07
CA ALA A 298 -9.59 -6.35 -0.91
C ALA A 298 -9.15 -6.37 0.56
N THR A 299 -9.35 -5.27 1.29
CA THR A 299 -8.98 -5.16 2.71
C THR A 299 -9.75 -6.15 3.58
N LYS A 300 -11.07 -6.32 3.34
CA LYS A 300 -11.88 -7.33 4.04
C LYS A 300 -11.40 -8.76 3.79
N LEU A 301 -10.87 -9.04 2.60
CA LEU A 301 -10.28 -10.33 2.24
C LEU A 301 -8.81 -10.48 2.72
N GLY A 302 -8.29 -9.51 3.44
CA GLY A 302 -6.90 -9.49 3.90
C GLY A 302 -5.88 -9.47 2.74
N ILE A 303 -6.22 -8.81 1.64
CA ILE A 303 -5.38 -8.71 0.45
C ILE A 303 -4.64 -7.37 0.46
N PRO A 304 -3.30 -7.36 0.52
CA PRO A 304 -2.49 -6.14 0.45
C PRO A 304 -2.41 -5.61 -0.99
N VAL A 305 -3.47 -4.94 -1.43
CA VAL A 305 -3.52 -4.37 -2.79
C VAL A 305 -2.70 -3.10 -2.91
N SER A 306 -2.35 -2.77 -4.15
CA SER A 306 -1.79 -1.46 -4.51
C SER A 306 -2.91 -0.44 -4.69
N THR A 307 -3.00 0.48 -3.76
CA THR A 307 -3.94 1.61 -3.84
C THR A 307 -3.62 2.51 -5.04
N THR A 308 -2.32 2.69 -5.35
CA THR A 308 -1.85 3.46 -6.51
C THR A 308 -2.27 2.85 -7.85
N HIS A 309 -2.11 1.53 -8.02
CA HIS A 309 -2.54 0.84 -9.26
C HIS A 309 -4.04 0.95 -9.43
N ASN A 310 -4.79 0.79 -8.33
CA ASN A 310 -6.24 0.80 -8.36
C ASN A 310 -6.81 2.18 -8.74
N ILE A 311 -6.41 3.26 -8.05
CA ILE A 311 -6.92 4.60 -8.36
C ILE A 311 -6.48 5.06 -9.75
N SER A 312 -5.24 4.73 -10.16
CA SER A 312 -4.75 5.06 -11.50
C SER A 312 -5.58 4.37 -12.58
N ALA A 313 -5.88 3.09 -12.40
CA ALA A 313 -6.71 2.33 -13.32
C ALA A 313 -8.17 2.83 -13.32
N ALA A 314 -8.72 3.20 -12.16
CA ALA A 314 -10.05 3.80 -12.07
C ALA A 314 -10.13 5.16 -12.83
N ILE A 315 -9.10 6.01 -12.70
CA ILE A 315 -9.00 7.26 -13.47
C ILE A 315 -8.92 6.97 -14.98
N MET A 316 -8.16 5.94 -15.39
CA MET A 316 -8.11 5.51 -16.80
C MET A 316 -9.48 5.02 -17.29
N GLY A 317 -10.19 4.20 -16.51
CA GLY A 317 -11.53 3.70 -16.83
C GLY A 317 -12.53 4.84 -17.01
N VAL A 318 -12.57 5.77 -16.07
CA VAL A 318 -13.40 6.98 -16.14
C VAL A 318 -13.04 7.85 -17.34
N GLY A 319 -11.74 8.01 -17.63
CA GLY A 319 -11.26 8.75 -18.80
C GLY A 319 -11.67 8.09 -20.13
N ALA A 320 -11.57 6.76 -20.20
CA ALA A 320 -11.95 5.97 -21.37
C ALA A 320 -13.46 6.05 -21.69
N ALA A 321 -14.31 6.11 -20.65
CA ALA A 321 -15.75 6.28 -20.81
C ALA A 321 -16.11 7.59 -21.53
N LYS A 322 -15.28 8.63 -21.40
CA LYS A 322 -15.44 9.87 -22.15
C LYS A 322 -14.96 9.73 -23.58
N ARG A 323 -13.72 9.31 -23.78
CA ARG A 323 -13.06 8.97 -25.05
C ARG A 323 -11.67 8.41 -24.79
N LEU A 324 -11.24 7.43 -25.55
CA LEU A 324 -9.91 6.81 -25.40
C LEU A 324 -8.76 7.80 -25.59
N ASN A 325 -8.93 8.79 -26.49
CA ASN A 325 -7.94 9.85 -26.73
C ASN A 325 -7.84 10.89 -25.59
N ALA A 326 -8.68 10.82 -24.56
CA ALA A 326 -8.55 11.68 -23.38
C ALA A 326 -7.41 11.22 -22.47
N ILE A 327 -6.94 9.99 -22.63
CA ILE A 327 -5.86 9.40 -21.85
C ILE A 327 -4.52 9.67 -22.53
N LYS A 328 -3.56 10.19 -21.76
CA LYS A 328 -2.18 10.35 -22.22
C LYS A 328 -1.41 9.06 -22.05
N TRP A 329 -1.40 8.24 -23.07
CA TRP A 329 -0.81 6.89 -23.06
C TRP A 329 0.67 6.84 -22.71
N THR A 330 1.44 7.87 -23.04
CA THR A 330 2.86 7.98 -22.65
C THR A 330 3.06 8.03 -21.13
N VAL A 331 2.11 8.64 -20.40
CA VAL A 331 2.12 8.65 -18.92
C VAL A 331 1.73 7.28 -18.40
N VAL A 332 0.72 6.63 -18.99
CA VAL A 332 0.30 5.28 -18.63
C VAL A 332 1.45 4.28 -18.84
N GLU A 333 2.14 4.36 -19.96
CA GLU A 333 3.30 3.51 -20.26
C GLU A 333 4.38 3.64 -19.16
N SER A 334 4.76 4.86 -18.79
CA SER A 334 5.76 5.07 -17.74
C SER A 334 5.32 4.51 -16.37
N MET A 335 4.01 4.56 -16.08
CA MET A 335 3.44 3.97 -14.86
C MET A 335 3.48 2.44 -14.90
N VAL A 336 3.11 1.83 -16.04
CA VAL A 336 3.14 0.37 -16.21
C VAL A 336 4.56 -0.16 -16.04
N TRP A 337 5.56 0.52 -16.61
CA TRP A 337 6.97 0.16 -16.38
C TRP A 337 7.36 0.27 -14.89
N ALA A 338 6.96 1.34 -14.20
CA ALA A 338 7.19 1.45 -12.76
C ALA A 338 6.54 0.29 -11.98
N TRP A 339 5.33 -0.14 -12.37
CA TRP A 339 4.63 -1.26 -11.74
C TRP A 339 5.35 -2.59 -11.94
N ILE A 340 5.81 -2.87 -13.17
CA ILE A 340 6.52 -4.11 -13.50
C ILE A 340 7.86 -4.19 -12.75
N PHE A 341 8.61 -3.09 -12.71
CA PHE A 341 9.93 -3.06 -12.09
C PHE A 341 9.91 -2.99 -10.56
N THR A 342 8.78 -2.64 -9.93
CA THR A 342 8.74 -2.43 -8.47
C THR A 342 9.20 -3.68 -7.69
N ILE A 343 8.59 -4.85 -7.91
CA ILE A 343 8.95 -6.08 -7.18
C ILE A 343 10.39 -6.52 -7.48
N PRO A 344 10.83 -6.63 -8.76
CA PRO A 344 12.20 -7.03 -9.06
C PRO A 344 13.27 -6.09 -8.49
N MET A 345 13.08 -4.78 -8.63
CA MET A 345 14.08 -3.80 -8.19
C MET A 345 14.18 -3.73 -6.67
N THR A 346 13.05 -3.74 -5.97
CA THR A 346 13.07 -3.76 -4.50
C THR A 346 13.66 -5.05 -3.96
N GLY A 347 13.35 -6.18 -4.60
CA GLY A 347 13.98 -7.47 -4.29
C GLY A 347 15.48 -7.44 -4.50
N LEU A 348 15.94 -6.86 -5.61
CA LEU A 348 17.37 -6.71 -5.90
C LEU A 348 18.09 -5.80 -4.90
N PHE A 349 17.51 -4.65 -4.55
CA PHE A 349 18.10 -3.75 -3.55
C PHE A 349 18.18 -4.40 -2.16
N ALA A 350 17.13 -5.10 -1.75
CA ALA A 350 17.11 -5.81 -0.49
C ALA A 350 18.09 -6.99 -0.48
N TYR A 351 18.16 -7.75 -1.56
CA TYR A 351 19.15 -8.81 -1.78
C TYR A 351 20.58 -8.27 -1.65
N ALA A 352 20.89 -7.19 -2.37
CA ALA A 352 22.21 -6.56 -2.33
C ALA A 352 22.55 -6.06 -0.92
N ALA A 353 21.58 -5.50 -0.18
CA ALA A 353 21.77 -5.06 1.20
C ALA A 353 22.14 -6.23 2.13
N VAL A 354 21.45 -7.38 2.01
CA VAL A 354 21.81 -8.58 2.79
C VAL A 354 23.22 -9.06 2.47
N ARG A 355 23.56 -9.20 1.17
CA ARG A 355 24.90 -9.63 0.76
C ARG A 355 26.00 -8.67 1.22
N LEU A 356 25.72 -7.38 1.25
CA LEU A 356 26.65 -6.39 1.78
C LEU A 356 26.87 -6.60 3.30
N LEU A 357 25.79 -6.80 4.08
CA LEU A 357 25.92 -7.05 5.52
C LEU A 357 26.66 -8.36 5.82
N GLN A 358 26.44 -9.42 5.04
CA GLN A 358 27.19 -10.67 5.13
C GLN A 358 28.66 -10.44 4.83
N ALA A 359 29.00 -9.75 3.75
CA ALA A 359 30.38 -9.43 3.39
C ALA A 359 31.12 -8.57 4.43
N MET A 360 30.37 -7.76 5.19
CA MET A 360 30.89 -6.96 6.30
C MET A 360 30.99 -7.72 7.63
N GLY A 361 30.54 -8.99 7.68
CA GLY A 361 30.47 -9.78 8.91
C GLY A 361 29.41 -9.31 9.91
N ALA A 362 28.49 -8.45 9.49
CA ALA A 362 27.41 -7.92 10.32
C ALA A 362 26.17 -8.84 10.35
N MET A 363 26.16 -9.86 9.50
CA MET A 363 25.13 -10.89 9.42
C MET A 363 25.80 -12.23 9.16
N PRO A 364 25.35 -13.35 9.78
CA PRO A 364 25.88 -14.67 9.47
C PRO A 364 25.66 -15.03 8.00
N ASP A 365 26.63 -15.78 7.45
CA ASP A 365 26.53 -16.33 6.09
C ASP A 365 25.41 -17.36 5.98
#